data_100bbdc2e0e98bf28d3b4972536b76be
#
_entry.id   100bbdc2e0e98bf28d3b4972536b76be
#
_cell.length_a   1.000
_cell.length_b   1.000
_cell.length_c   1.000
_cell.angle_alpha   90.00
_cell.angle_beta   90.00
_cell.angle_gamma   90.00
#
_symmetry.space_group_name_H-M   'P 1'
#
loop_
_entity.id
_entity.type
_entity.pdbx_description
1 polymer ?
#
loop_
_entity_poly.entity_id
_entity_poly.type
_entity_poly.pdbx_seq_one_letter_code
_entity_poly.pdbx_strand_id
1 'polypeptide(L)'
;MTWKLRVAKQFFSQYDVKLDEEFIDFVVSPKQNGEWTNYRTLLQADALLWAEAKRTETPTAKMFAQLLLTIKPLLNGKDSELPPKFLAVFDNEYIAFAEFYHVQPILAHPDINWNETPSSVSKKTENIVANILAEHWIQYNILTDIKEIKNFIALNLIDDGNPYSKLQVTKNNFLSIFTKWANEVQPNINYDWKIGKKNGLLPADFYLADLLSRNNRTIFDSLKVVLRDTEYKITVEVKEQLFKEVHFKDGGKSHRSFWKRYQRPPENEYQEYIKSRRDLLVPQNIREYTGAYFTPEIWVETSQNYLAQTFGENWQDEYYIWDCAAGTGNLLEGLTNKYNIWASTLMPADVDIMKDRIKRHGFNLLESHVFQFDFLNDEFDDLPKGLRDIVKDPEKRKKLIIYINPP
;
A
#
# COMPACT_ATOMS: atom_id res chain seq x y z
N MET A 1 42.50 -5.17 -0.01
CA MET A 1 41.28 -4.47 0.45
C MET A 1 40.44 -4.16 -0.77
N THR A 2 39.25 -4.70 -0.88
CA THR A 2 38.38 -4.43 -2.06
C THR A 2 38.02 -2.94 -2.09
N TRP A 3 37.94 -2.37 -3.27
CA TRP A 3 37.60 -0.95 -3.41
C TRP A 3 36.23 -0.58 -2.83
N LYS A 4 35.23 -1.48 -2.87
CA LYS A 4 33.95 -1.36 -2.15
C LYS A 4 34.16 -1.13 -0.63
N LEU A 5 35.06 -1.87 -0.01
CA LEU A 5 35.39 -1.72 1.41
C LEU A 5 36.08 -0.37 1.70
N ARG A 6 36.84 0.18 0.73
CA ARG A 6 37.42 1.52 0.86
C ARG A 6 36.31 2.58 0.88
N VAL A 7 35.33 2.54 -0.03
CA VAL A 7 34.18 3.45 -0.07
C VAL A 7 33.37 3.35 1.23
N ALA A 8 33.10 2.11 1.71
CA ALA A 8 32.41 1.89 2.96
C ALA A 8 33.09 2.57 4.15
N LYS A 9 34.41 2.35 4.30
CA LYS A 9 35.18 2.94 5.40
C LYS A 9 35.34 4.46 5.31
N GLN A 10 35.44 4.99 4.10
CA GLN A 10 35.68 6.42 3.89
C GLN A 10 34.45 7.26 4.11
N PHE A 11 33.28 6.78 3.65
CA PHE A 11 32.04 7.58 3.62
C PHE A 11 30.94 7.07 4.56
N PHE A 12 30.91 5.76 4.85
CA PHE A 12 29.82 5.14 5.60
C PHE A 12 30.26 4.52 6.94
N SER A 13 31.38 5.00 7.52
CA SER A 13 31.93 4.46 8.78
C SER A 13 30.99 4.58 9.99
N GLN A 14 29.99 5.44 9.94
CA GLN A 14 28.97 5.61 10.98
C GLN A 14 27.76 4.69 10.80
N TYR A 15 27.71 3.89 9.75
CA TYR A 15 26.61 3.00 9.40
C TYR A 15 27.08 1.55 9.43
N ASP A 16 26.12 0.63 9.50
CA ASP A 16 26.37 -0.77 9.18
C ASP A 16 26.33 -0.95 7.67
N VAL A 17 27.42 -1.46 7.11
CA VAL A 17 27.55 -1.65 5.66
C VAL A 17 27.76 -3.13 5.37
N LYS A 18 26.88 -3.68 4.53
CA LYS A 18 27.01 -5.04 3.99
C LYS A 18 27.41 -4.96 2.53
N LEU A 19 28.32 -5.84 2.12
CA LEU A 19 28.87 -5.92 0.78
C LEU A 19 28.48 -7.24 0.15
N ASP A 20 28.12 -7.21 -1.13
CA ASP A 20 27.81 -8.40 -1.94
C ASP A 20 26.72 -9.30 -1.30
N GLU A 21 25.65 -8.68 -0.77
CA GLU A 21 24.48 -9.38 -0.23
C GLU A 21 23.62 -9.89 -1.39
N GLU A 22 23.53 -11.19 -1.56
CA GLU A 22 22.78 -11.95 -2.57
C GLU A 22 22.70 -11.32 -3.98
N PHE A 23 22.07 -10.15 -4.11
CA PHE A 23 21.84 -9.48 -5.39
C PHE A 23 22.28 -8.01 -5.41
N ILE A 24 22.57 -7.41 -4.25
CA ILE A 24 22.91 -5.99 -4.12
C ILE A 24 24.36 -5.83 -3.69
N ASP A 25 25.13 -5.11 -4.47
CA ASP A 25 26.57 -4.93 -4.24
C ASP A 25 26.91 -4.23 -2.92
N PHE A 26 26.00 -3.34 -2.46
CA PHE A 26 26.30 -2.47 -1.33
C PHE A 26 25.00 -2.03 -0.62
N VAL A 27 24.86 -2.39 0.66
CA VAL A 27 23.70 -2.07 1.49
C VAL A 27 24.15 -1.27 2.71
N VAL A 28 23.55 -0.12 2.96
CA VAL A 28 23.80 0.73 4.14
C VAL A 28 22.58 0.76 5.03
N SER A 29 22.80 0.46 6.31
CA SER A 29 21.76 0.46 7.35
C SER A 29 22.21 1.29 8.57
N PRO A 30 21.29 1.78 9.42
CA PRO A 30 21.65 2.44 10.65
C PRO A 30 22.44 1.50 11.58
N LYS A 31 23.45 2.02 12.29
CA LYS A 31 24.09 1.25 13.36
C LYS A 31 23.11 0.97 14.48
N GLN A 32 22.92 -0.29 14.81
CA GLN A 32 22.13 -0.70 15.96
C GLN A 32 22.96 -0.51 17.26
N ASN A 33 22.42 0.24 18.21
CA ASN A 33 22.99 0.38 19.54
C ASN A 33 22.72 -0.91 20.35
N GLY A 34 23.62 -1.88 20.27
CA GLY A 34 24.03 -2.77 21.36
C GLY A 34 23.12 -3.90 21.83
N GLU A 35 21.97 -4.24 21.23
CA GLU A 35 21.22 -5.45 21.58
C GLU A 35 21.02 -6.35 20.37
N TRP A 36 21.60 -7.55 20.46
CA TRP A 36 21.54 -8.60 19.44
C TRP A 36 20.12 -9.18 19.34
N THR A 37 19.36 -8.75 18.35
CA THR A 37 18.14 -9.44 17.94
C THR A 37 18.42 -10.26 16.68
N ASN A 38 17.92 -11.49 16.67
CA ASN A 38 18.11 -12.58 15.71
C ASN A 38 18.45 -12.19 14.24
N TYR A 39 19.44 -12.89 13.68
CA TYR A 39 19.99 -12.73 12.32
C TYR A 39 18.98 -12.58 11.17
N ARG A 40 17.77 -13.10 11.29
CA ARG A 40 16.69 -12.91 10.30
C ARG A 40 16.04 -11.52 10.32
N THR A 41 16.13 -10.83 11.44
CA THR A 41 15.58 -9.46 11.59
C THR A 41 16.54 -8.40 11.02
N LEU A 42 17.80 -8.74 10.82
CA LEU A 42 18.84 -7.84 10.30
C LEU A 42 18.78 -7.64 8.78
N LEU A 43 18.27 -8.62 8.03
CA LEU A 43 18.02 -8.49 6.57
C LEU A 43 16.81 -7.64 6.24
N GLN A 44 15.90 -7.45 7.21
CA GLN A 44 14.70 -6.62 7.11
C GLN A 44 14.85 -5.26 7.81
N ALA A 45 15.99 -4.99 8.46
CA ALA A 45 16.27 -3.70 9.05
C ALA A 45 16.51 -2.69 7.93
N ASP A 46 15.67 -1.73 7.88
CA ASP A 46 15.58 -0.52 7.09
C ASP A 46 16.90 -0.08 6.47
N ALA A 47 17.20 -0.59 5.29
CA ALA A 47 18.29 -0.07 4.51
C ALA A 47 18.02 1.42 4.20
N LEU A 48 19.02 2.24 4.44
CA LEU A 48 18.98 3.66 4.08
C LEU A 48 19.39 3.88 2.63
N LEU A 49 20.18 2.93 2.08
CA LEU A 49 20.71 3.02 0.74
C LEU A 49 21.04 1.62 0.20
N TRP A 50 20.65 1.38 -1.05
CA TRP A 50 21.14 0.27 -1.88
C TRP A 50 21.99 0.81 -3.03
N ALA A 51 23.11 0.16 -3.32
CA ALA A 51 23.96 0.60 -4.39
C ALA A 51 24.52 -0.54 -5.26
N GLU A 52 24.67 -0.21 -6.54
CA GLU A 52 25.45 -0.97 -7.53
C GLU A 52 26.85 -0.40 -7.65
N ALA A 53 27.85 -1.27 -7.81
CA ALA A 53 29.23 -0.88 -7.79
C ALA A 53 30.03 -1.47 -8.96
N LYS A 54 30.71 -0.64 -9.73
CA LYS A 54 31.56 -1.07 -10.85
C LYS A 54 33.03 -0.75 -10.60
N ARG A 55 33.92 -1.60 -11.12
CA ARG A 55 35.38 -1.40 -10.98
C ARG A 55 35.96 -0.42 -11.99
N THR A 56 35.28 -0.23 -13.08
CA THR A 56 35.72 0.59 -14.19
C THR A 56 34.70 1.71 -14.42
N GLU A 57 35.16 2.78 -14.97
CA GLU A 57 34.31 3.88 -15.39
C GLU A 57 33.14 3.37 -16.23
N THR A 58 31.91 3.64 -15.76
CA THR A 58 30.68 3.15 -16.35
C THR A 58 29.65 4.29 -16.33
N PRO A 59 28.93 4.54 -17.46
CA PRO A 59 27.91 5.58 -17.49
C PRO A 59 26.89 5.44 -16.35
N THR A 60 26.65 6.52 -15.62
CA THR A 60 25.75 6.57 -14.46
C THR A 60 24.36 6.01 -14.75
N ALA A 61 23.77 6.39 -15.90
CA ALA A 61 22.47 5.87 -16.33
C ALA A 61 22.47 4.35 -16.53
N LYS A 62 23.56 3.80 -17.08
CA LYS A 62 23.71 2.35 -17.26
C LYS A 62 23.81 1.63 -15.91
N MET A 63 24.56 2.17 -14.95
CA MET A 63 24.63 1.60 -13.60
C MET A 63 23.27 1.63 -12.88
N PHE A 64 22.54 2.74 -12.97
CA PHE A 64 21.18 2.79 -12.43
C PHE A 64 20.24 1.79 -13.12
N ALA A 65 20.30 1.64 -14.43
CA ALA A 65 19.52 0.66 -15.17
C ALA A 65 19.84 -0.78 -14.72
N GLN A 66 21.11 -1.11 -14.47
CA GLN A 66 21.53 -2.41 -13.92
C GLN A 66 20.97 -2.64 -12.52
N LEU A 67 21.11 -1.65 -11.63
CA LEU A 67 20.55 -1.72 -10.28
C LEU A 67 19.04 -1.92 -10.31
N LEU A 68 18.32 -1.21 -11.18
CA LEU A 68 16.86 -1.32 -11.30
C LEU A 68 16.40 -2.69 -11.80
N LEU A 69 17.11 -3.28 -12.76
CA LEU A 69 16.85 -4.65 -13.21
C LEU A 69 17.09 -5.67 -12.08
N THR A 70 18.09 -5.44 -11.23
CA THR A 70 18.40 -6.29 -10.08
C THR A 70 17.31 -6.19 -9.01
N ILE A 71 16.88 -4.97 -8.66
CA ILE A 71 15.95 -4.77 -7.52
C ILE A 71 14.49 -4.98 -7.88
N LYS A 72 14.10 -4.88 -9.16
CA LYS A 72 12.70 -5.04 -9.58
C LYS A 72 12.06 -6.37 -9.14
N PRO A 73 12.73 -7.53 -9.28
CA PRO A 73 12.22 -8.81 -8.76
C PRO A 73 12.08 -8.81 -7.23
N LEU A 74 13.02 -8.18 -6.50
CA LEU A 74 12.98 -8.10 -5.04
C LEU A 74 11.78 -7.30 -4.53
N LEU A 75 11.36 -6.28 -5.29
CA LEU A 75 10.22 -5.42 -4.94
C LEU A 75 8.86 -6.08 -5.24
N ASN A 76 8.81 -7.10 -6.10
CA ASN A 76 7.58 -7.73 -6.57
C ASN A 76 7.34 -9.14 -5.98
N GLY A 77 8.27 -9.69 -5.21
CA GLY A 77 8.15 -11.03 -4.62
C GLY A 77 7.13 -11.12 -3.47
N LYS A 78 6.74 -12.35 -3.08
CA LYS A 78 5.92 -12.59 -1.87
C LYS A 78 6.60 -12.12 -0.59
N ASP A 79 7.92 -12.17 -0.56
CA ASP A 79 8.78 -11.65 0.52
C ASP A 79 9.42 -10.32 0.11
N SER A 80 8.64 -9.47 -0.60
CA SER A 80 9.15 -8.24 -1.20
C SER A 80 9.83 -7.35 -0.16
N GLU A 81 11.08 -7.00 -0.43
CA GLU A 81 11.80 -6.03 0.37
C GLU A 81 11.27 -4.62 0.12
N LEU A 82 11.25 -3.79 1.16
CA LEU A 82 10.98 -2.38 0.97
C LEU A 82 12.25 -1.68 0.49
N PRO A 83 12.14 -0.86 -0.55
CA PRO A 83 13.29 -0.12 -1.03
C PRO A 83 13.75 0.89 0.02
N PRO A 84 15.06 1.19 0.05
CA PRO A 84 15.61 2.28 0.85
C PRO A 84 15.15 3.64 0.31
N LYS A 85 15.36 4.69 1.10
CA LYS A 85 15.11 6.07 0.67
C LYS A 85 15.95 6.46 -0.55
N PHE A 86 17.22 6.02 -0.57
CA PHE A 86 18.18 6.33 -1.62
C PHE A 86 18.66 5.07 -2.34
N LEU A 87 18.79 5.19 -3.65
CA LEU A 87 19.63 4.34 -4.48
C LEU A 87 20.93 5.07 -4.82
N ALA A 88 22.02 4.35 -4.90
CA ALA A 88 23.28 4.90 -5.38
C ALA A 88 23.94 3.98 -6.39
N VAL A 89 24.77 4.58 -7.21
CA VAL A 89 25.65 3.85 -8.10
C VAL A 89 27.05 4.45 -7.99
N PHE A 90 28.08 3.64 -8.03
CA PHE A 90 29.43 4.17 -7.95
C PHE A 90 30.47 3.29 -8.65
N ASP A 91 31.49 3.94 -9.15
CA ASP A 91 32.67 3.29 -9.70
C ASP A 91 33.95 3.77 -8.96
N ASN A 92 35.11 3.66 -9.59
CA ASN A 92 36.37 4.09 -8.98
C ASN A 92 36.56 5.62 -8.99
N GLU A 93 35.72 6.38 -9.68
CA GLU A 93 35.86 7.82 -9.86
C GLU A 93 34.62 8.60 -9.35
N TYR A 94 33.43 8.11 -9.59
CA TYR A 94 32.20 8.82 -9.27
C TYR A 94 31.27 8.02 -8.37
N ILE A 95 30.48 8.73 -7.57
CA ILE A 95 29.31 8.21 -6.86
C ILE A 95 28.10 9.10 -7.18
N ALA A 96 26.97 8.48 -7.52
CA ALA A 96 25.73 9.19 -7.76
C ALA A 96 24.62 8.66 -6.88
N PHE A 97 23.81 9.55 -6.32
CA PHE A 97 22.66 9.26 -5.45
C PHE A 97 21.38 9.70 -6.14
N ALA A 98 20.32 8.89 -6.03
CA ALA A 98 18.97 9.25 -6.45
C ALA A 98 17.97 8.84 -5.37
N GLU A 99 17.01 9.70 -5.06
CA GLU A 99 15.91 9.31 -4.19
C GLU A 99 15.03 8.27 -4.88
N PHE A 100 14.63 7.24 -4.13
CA PHE A 100 13.80 6.16 -4.68
C PHE A 100 12.47 6.67 -5.26
N TYR A 101 11.95 7.77 -4.72
CA TYR A 101 10.75 8.43 -5.24
C TYR A 101 10.85 8.72 -6.76
N HIS A 102 11.98 9.27 -7.20
CA HIS A 102 12.21 9.59 -8.61
C HIS A 102 12.43 8.35 -9.50
N VAL A 103 12.69 7.20 -8.88
CA VAL A 103 12.88 5.92 -9.58
C VAL A 103 11.55 5.20 -9.83
N GLN A 104 10.52 5.46 -9.04
CA GLN A 104 9.23 4.77 -9.13
C GLN A 104 8.59 4.82 -10.54
N PRO A 105 8.57 5.96 -11.26
CA PRO A 105 8.05 6.01 -12.63
C PRO A 105 8.76 5.06 -13.58
N ILE A 106 10.08 4.85 -13.39
CA ILE A 106 10.88 3.93 -14.21
C ILE A 106 10.43 2.49 -13.96
N LEU A 107 10.22 2.11 -12.70
CA LEU A 107 9.77 0.76 -12.33
C LEU A 107 8.39 0.40 -12.90
N ALA A 108 7.58 1.39 -13.22
CA ALA A 108 6.26 1.22 -13.85
C ALA A 108 6.30 1.42 -15.38
N HIS A 109 7.47 1.71 -15.98
CA HIS A 109 7.56 2.10 -17.39
C HIS A 109 7.27 0.92 -18.33
N PRO A 110 6.28 1.03 -19.23
CA PRO A 110 5.83 -0.09 -20.07
C PRO A 110 6.86 -0.55 -21.12
N ASP A 111 7.75 0.35 -21.54
CA ASP A 111 8.72 0.06 -22.59
C ASP A 111 10.02 -0.57 -22.09
N ILE A 112 10.18 -0.78 -20.80
CA ILE A 112 11.34 -1.48 -20.22
C ILE A 112 11.09 -2.98 -20.27
N ASN A 113 12.00 -3.71 -20.85
CA ASN A 113 12.00 -5.18 -20.81
C ASN A 113 12.63 -5.66 -19.49
N TRP A 114 11.81 -5.95 -18.51
CA TRP A 114 12.25 -6.41 -17.19
C TRP A 114 12.85 -7.83 -17.16
N ASN A 115 12.88 -8.52 -18.30
CA ASN A 115 13.56 -9.81 -18.46
C ASN A 115 15.00 -9.67 -18.95
N GLU A 116 15.48 -8.44 -19.17
CA GLU A 116 16.90 -8.21 -19.46
C GLU A 116 17.77 -8.60 -18.26
N THR A 117 18.95 -9.13 -18.52
CA THR A 117 19.92 -9.39 -17.43
C THR A 117 20.64 -8.09 -17.07
N PRO A 118 20.90 -7.81 -15.78
CA PRO A 118 21.62 -6.60 -15.36
C PRO A 118 22.96 -6.40 -16.06
N SER A 119 23.66 -7.48 -16.39
CA SER A 119 24.95 -7.42 -17.10
C SER A 119 24.85 -7.01 -18.58
N SER A 120 23.67 -7.13 -19.19
CA SER A 120 23.44 -6.87 -20.63
C SER A 120 22.28 -5.90 -20.88
N VAL A 121 22.28 -4.81 -20.13
CA VAL A 121 21.26 -3.75 -20.27
C VAL A 121 21.25 -3.20 -21.71
N SER A 122 20.07 -3.16 -22.32
CA SER A 122 19.87 -2.59 -23.64
C SER A 122 20.05 -1.07 -23.64
N LYS A 123 20.46 -0.52 -24.78
CA LYS A 123 20.58 0.94 -24.93
C LYS A 123 19.22 1.64 -24.80
N LYS A 124 18.13 0.95 -25.15
CA LYS A 124 16.76 1.46 -24.95
C LYS A 124 16.46 1.69 -23.48
N THR A 125 16.70 0.68 -22.63
CA THR A 125 16.50 0.75 -21.18
C THR A 125 17.39 1.83 -20.56
N GLU A 126 18.68 1.88 -20.93
CA GLU A 126 19.61 2.92 -20.47
C GLU A 126 19.09 4.34 -20.80
N ASN A 127 18.61 4.57 -22.05
CA ASN A 127 18.10 5.87 -22.45
C ASN A 127 16.82 6.26 -21.69
N ILE A 128 15.90 5.31 -21.41
CA ILE A 128 14.72 5.59 -20.62
C ILE A 128 15.11 6.03 -19.20
N VAL A 129 16.05 5.31 -18.58
CA VAL A 129 16.55 5.64 -17.24
C VAL A 129 17.24 7.01 -17.24
N ALA A 130 18.07 7.28 -18.25
CA ALA A 130 18.72 8.58 -18.40
C ALA A 130 17.71 9.73 -18.52
N ASN A 131 16.70 9.59 -19.37
CA ASN A 131 15.72 10.64 -19.62
C ASN A 131 14.88 10.98 -18.37
N ILE A 132 14.55 9.98 -17.55
CA ILE A 132 13.71 10.19 -16.37
C ILE A 132 14.55 10.64 -15.16
N LEU A 133 15.76 10.11 -15.01
CA LEU A 133 16.53 10.25 -13.78
C LEU A 133 17.67 11.27 -13.86
N ALA A 134 18.07 11.74 -15.05
CA ALA A 134 19.24 12.62 -15.21
C ALA A 134 19.17 13.93 -14.43
N GLU A 135 17.97 14.50 -14.26
CA GLU A 135 17.78 15.72 -13.46
C GLU A 135 17.58 15.46 -11.96
N HIS A 136 17.54 14.19 -11.55
CA HIS A 136 17.19 13.76 -10.20
C HIS A 136 18.30 13.02 -9.46
N TRP A 137 19.42 12.66 -10.11
CA TRP A 137 20.59 12.18 -9.40
C TRP A 137 21.54 13.32 -9.08
N ILE A 138 22.24 13.18 -7.96
CA ILE A 138 23.35 14.06 -7.57
C ILE A 138 24.63 13.24 -7.67
N GLN A 139 25.58 13.68 -8.47
CA GLN A 139 26.84 13.00 -8.71
C GLN A 139 28.03 13.76 -8.15
N TYR A 140 28.95 13.03 -7.54
CA TYR A 140 30.18 13.54 -6.94
C TYR A 140 31.37 12.73 -7.42
N ASN A 141 32.54 13.40 -7.52
CA ASN A 141 33.80 12.72 -7.71
C ASN A 141 34.31 12.20 -6.35
N ILE A 142 34.61 10.89 -6.25
CA ILE A 142 35.00 10.22 -5.00
C ILE A 142 36.33 10.75 -4.45
N LEU A 143 37.22 11.29 -5.31
CA LEU A 143 38.54 11.74 -4.93
C LEU A 143 38.57 13.23 -4.54
N THR A 144 37.78 14.07 -5.22
CA THR A 144 37.80 15.53 -5.04
C THR A 144 36.73 16.03 -4.10
N ASP A 145 35.51 15.42 -4.12
CA ASP A 145 34.33 15.93 -3.45
C ASP A 145 34.03 15.20 -2.12
N ILE A 146 35.10 14.81 -1.42
CA ILE A 146 35.00 14.00 -0.19
C ILE A 146 34.12 14.69 0.88
N LYS A 147 34.26 16.00 1.01
CA LYS A 147 33.53 16.80 2.01
C LYS A 147 32.04 16.87 1.65
N GLU A 148 31.75 17.11 0.38
CA GLU A 148 30.40 17.19 -0.19
C GLU A 148 29.67 15.87 -0.05
N ILE A 149 30.32 14.74 -0.38
CA ILE A 149 29.77 13.39 -0.18
C ILE A 149 29.43 13.12 1.30
N LYS A 150 30.36 13.44 2.20
CA LYS A 150 30.11 13.26 3.64
C LYS A 150 28.98 14.14 4.14
N ASN A 151 28.88 15.37 3.69
CA ASN A 151 27.79 16.27 4.03
C ASN A 151 26.46 15.75 3.48
N PHE A 152 26.44 15.30 2.21
CA PHE A 152 25.24 14.71 1.61
C PHE A 152 24.76 13.51 2.43
N ILE A 153 25.65 12.58 2.75
CA ILE A 153 25.34 11.40 3.55
C ILE A 153 24.83 11.79 4.95
N ALA A 154 25.50 12.71 5.62
CA ALA A 154 25.12 13.18 6.95
C ALA A 154 23.75 13.87 6.98
N LEU A 155 23.37 14.57 5.93
CA LEU A 155 22.10 15.28 5.82
C LEU A 155 20.95 14.41 5.35
N ASN A 156 21.21 13.40 4.52
CA ASN A 156 20.18 12.66 3.80
C ASN A 156 19.98 11.22 4.25
N LEU A 157 21.03 10.57 4.77
CA LEU A 157 20.94 9.20 5.29
C LEU A 157 20.72 9.18 6.81
N ILE A 158 19.96 10.13 7.34
CA ILE A 158 19.63 10.21 8.76
C ILE A 158 18.27 9.53 8.99
N ASP A 159 18.16 8.74 10.04
CA ASP A 159 16.88 8.27 10.60
C ASP A 159 16.33 9.31 11.61
N ASP A 160 16.20 10.56 11.18
CA ASP A 160 15.84 11.70 12.05
C ASP A 160 14.33 11.98 12.15
N GLY A 161 13.52 11.17 11.46
CA GLY A 161 12.07 11.34 11.45
C GLY A 161 11.58 12.60 10.71
N ASN A 162 12.43 13.23 9.89
CA ASN A 162 12.04 14.36 9.07
C ASN A 162 10.90 13.94 8.12
N PRO A 163 9.73 14.59 8.14
CA PRO A 163 8.59 14.23 7.30
C PRO A 163 8.90 14.28 5.80
N TYR A 164 9.86 15.10 5.36
CA TYR A 164 10.32 15.16 3.96
C TYR A 164 11.21 13.96 3.57
N SER A 165 11.66 13.16 4.55
CA SER A 165 12.52 12.01 4.31
C SER A 165 11.79 10.67 4.37
N LYS A 166 10.48 10.67 4.64
CA LYS A 166 9.69 9.45 4.77
C LYS A 166 9.36 8.86 3.41
N LEU A 167 9.47 7.53 3.33
CA LEU A 167 9.03 6.80 2.14
C LEU A 167 7.52 6.99 1.95
N GLN A 168 7.14 7.42 0.76
CA GLN A 168 5.75 7.59 0.40
C GLN A 168 5.07 6.23 0.22
N VAL A 169 3.88 6.06 0.80
CA VAL A 169 3.06 4.87 0.60
C VAL A 169 2.24 5.05 -0.68
N THR A 170 2.41 4.11 -1.62
CA THR A 170 1.82 4.14 -2.96
C THR A 170 1.08 2.84 -3.26
N LYS A 171 0.39 2.79 -4.40
CA LYS A 171 -0.23 1.55 -4.90
C LYS A 171 0.74 0.39 -5.09
N ASN A 172 2.05 0.66 -5.27
CA ASN A 172 3.05 -0.35 -5.56
C ASN A 172 3.72 -0.94 -4.30
N ASN A 173 3.69 -0.23 -3.16
CA ASN A 173 4.41 -0.65 -1.96
C ASN A 173 3.54 -0.87 -0.72
N PHE A 174 2.24 -0.50 -0.74
CA PHE A 174 1.39 -0.57 0.44
C PHE A 174 1.25 -1.99 1.02
N LEU A 175 1.31 -3.04 0.19
CA LEU A 175 1.26 -4.44 0.64
C LEU A 175 2.54 -4.84 1.38
N SER A 176 3.70 -4.46 0.86
CA SER A 176 4.98 -4.73 1.51
C SER A 176 5.08 -3.98 2.84
N ILE A 177 4.57 -2.74 2.89
CA ILE A 177 4.49 -1.96 4.11
C ILE A 177 3.51 -2.60 5.10
N PHE A 178 2.37 -3.12 4.63
CA PHE A 178 1.43 -3.88 5.47
C PHE A 178 2.08 -5.12 6.09
N THR A 179 2.81 -5.90 5.29
CA THR A 179 3.50 -7.10 5.78
C THR A 179 4.51 -6.74 6.89
N LYS A 180 5.28 -5.68 6.72
CA LYS A 180 6.19 -5.19 7.77
C LYS A 180 5.43 -4.68 8.99
N TRP A 181 4.34 -3.94 8.82
CA TRP A 181 3.49 -3.49 9.92
C TRP A 181 2.91 -4.68 10.71
N ALA A 182 2.46 -5.72 10.01
CA ALA A 182 1.96 -6.93 10.63
C ALA A 182 3.02 -7.69 11.43
N ASN A 183 4.29 -7.58 11.05
CA ASN A 183 5.40 -8.20 11.79
C ASN A 183 5.91 -7.34 12.95
N GLU A 184 5.93 -6.02 12.82
CA GLU A 184 6.57 -5.12 13.77
C GLU A 184 5.58 -4.46 14.74
N VAL A 185 4.40 -4.04 14.26
CA VAL A 185 3.40 -3.28 15.06
C VAL A 185 2.31 -4.18 15.60
N GLN A 186 1.70 -5.02 14.75
CA GLN A 186 0.56 -5.87 15.13
C GLN A 186 0.80 -6.73 16.37
N PRO A 187 1.97 -7.38 16.61
CA PRO A 187 2.22 -8.20 17.80
C PRO A 187 2.16 -7.39 19.11
N ASN A 188 2.42 -6.09 19.02
CA ASN A 188 2.43 -5.16 20.15
C ASN A 188 1.05 -4.52 20.42
N ILE A 189 0.05 -4.80 19.59
CA ILE A 189 -1.33 -4.40 19.87
C ILE A 189 -1.95 -5.41 20.85
N ASN A 190 -2.44 -4.91 21.99
CA ASN A 190 -3.07 -5.76 23.00
C ASN A 190 -4.52 -6.08 22.62
N TYR A 191 -4.69 -6.89 21.59
CA TYR A 191 -5.98 -7.27 21.04
C TYR A 191 -6.08 -8.79 20.81
N ASP A 192 -7.24 -9.37 21.12
CA ASP A 192 -7.51 -10.77 20.80
C ASP A 192 -8.01 -10.91 19.36
N TRP A 193 -7.09 -11.28 18.48
CA TRP A 193 -7.35 -11.43 17.04
C TRP A 193 -8.37 -12.53 16.69
N LYS A 194 -8.59 -13.51 17.59
CA LYS A 194 -9.64 -14.53 17.41
C LYS A 194 -11.02 -13.93 17.61
N ILE A 195 -11.18 -13.09 18.62
CA ILE A 195 -12.41 -12.34 18.88
C ILE A 195 -12.62 -11.31 17.74
N GLY A 196 -11.55 -10.62 17.35
CA GLY A 196 -11.59 -9.68 16.22
C GLY A 196 -12.15 -10.31 14.96
N LYS A 197 -11.62 -11.46 14.57
CA LYS A 197 -12.09 -12.20 13.38
C LYS A 197 -13.59 -12.53 13.46
N LYS A 198 -14.08 -12.94 14.63
CA LYS A 198 -15.52 -13.21 14.82
C LYS A 198 -16.40 -11.96 14.66
N ASN A 199 -15.86 -10.79 14.99
CA ASN A 199 -16.53 -9.48 14.89
C ASN A 199 -16.26 -8.77 13.55
N GLY A 200 -15.63 -9.45 12.58
CA GLY A 200 -15.29 -8.87 11.28
C GLY A 200 -14.17 -7.84 11.32
N LEU A 201 -13.36 -7.80 12.40
CA LEU A 201 -12.20 -6.91 12.53
C LEU A 201 -10.91 -7.66 12.27
N LEU A 202 -10.15 -7.22 11.29
CA LEU A 202 -8.91 -7.84 10.83
C LEU A 202 -7.70 -6.92 11.08
N PRO A 203 -6.48 -7.46 11.06
CA PRO A 203 -5.26 -6.62 11.08
C PRO A 203 -5.25 -5.54 10.01
N ALA A 204 -5.84 -5.80 8.85
CA ALA A 204 -6.02 -4.85 7.77
C ALA A 204 -6.74 -3.55 8.21
N ASP A 205 -7.74 -3.66 9.08
CA ASP A 205 -8.53 -2.51 9.55
C ASP A 205 -7.71 -1.62 10.48
N PHE A 206 -6.87 -2.22 11.32
CA PHE A 206 -5.93 -1.49 12.16
C PHE A 206 -4.83 -0.81 11.33
N TYR A 207 -4.29 -1.52 10.34
CA TYR A 207 -3.32 -0.94 9.42
C TYR A 207 -3.89 0.22 8.63
N LEU A 208 -5.11 0.11 8.09
CA LEU A 208 -5.77 1.21 7.39
C LEU A 208 -6.02 2.41 8.31
N ALA A 209 -6.44 2.18 9.56
CA ALA A 209 -6.60 3.24 10.54
C ALA A 209 -5.28 3.96 10.81
N ASP A 210 -4.17 3.22 10.91
CA ASP A 210 -2.82 3.78 11.05
C ASP A 210 -2.41 4.57 9.81
N LEU A 211 -2.49 3.92 8.64
CA LEU A 211 -2.05 4.47 7.37
C LEU A 211 -2.80 5.77 7.02
N LEU A 212 -4.10 5.79 7.29
CA LEU A 212 -4.97 6.94 7.02
C LEU A 212 -5.04 7.91 8.21
N SER A 213 -4.00 7.96 9.03
CA SER A 213 -3.92 8.87 10.17
C SER A 213 -2.94 10.01 9.92
N ARG A 214 -3.25 11.17 10.54
CA ARG A 214 -2.33 12.31 10.64
C ARG A 214 -2.08 12.60 12.11
N ASN A 215 -0.81 12.76 12.49
CA ASN A 215 -0.44 13.03 13.89
C ASN A 215 -1.08 12.02 14.88
N ASN A 216 -1.02 10.72 14.55
CA ASN A 216 -1.62 9.64 15.33
C ASN A 216 -3.13 9.75 15.55
N ARG A 217 -3.83 10.41 14.64
CA ARG A 217 -5.31 10.44 14.62
C ARG A 217 -5.80 10.01 13.26
N THR A 218 -6.67 9.01 13.25
CA THR A 218 -7.34 8.57 12.02
C THR A 218 -8.20 9.71 11.50
N ILE A 219 -8.02 10.06 10.22
CA ILE A 219 -8.73 11.18 9.58
C ILE A 219 -10.08 10.78 8.97
N PHE A 220 -10.42 9.48 8.98
CA PHE A 220 -11.68 8.96 8.47
C PHE A 220 -12.57 8.49 9.60
N ASP A 221 -13.74 9.10 9.74
CA ASP A 221 -14.69 8.80 10.81
C ASP A 221 -15.49 7.51 10.55
N SER A 222 -15.48 7.03 9.31
CA SER A 222 -16.23 5.83 8.88
C SER A 222 -15.55 4.51 9.21
N LEU A 223 -14.27 4.51 9.64
CA LEU A 223 -13.59 3.28 10.01
C LEU A 223 -14.03 2.81 11.41
N LYS A 224 -14.31 1.51 11.55
CA LYS A 224 -14.60 0.87 12.85
C LYS A 224 -13.41 0.88 13.80
N VAL A 225 -12.20 0.93 13.26
CA VAL A 225 -10.96 1.11 14.02
C VAL A 225 -10.51 2.56 13.85
N VAL A 226 -10.39 3.28 14.95
CA VAL A 226 -9.93 4.66 14.96
C VAL A 226 -8.68 4.74 15.83
N LEU A 227 -7.57 5.24 15.26
CA LEU A 227 -6.39 5.59 16.04
C LEU A 227 -6.58 6.99 16.62
N ARG A 228 -6.39 7.11 17.95
CA ARG A 228 -6.32 8.40 18.64
C ARG A 228 -5.09 8.44 19.53
N ASP A 229 -4.16 9.29 19.17
CA ASP A 229 -2.86 9.46 19.80
C ASP A 229 -2.03 8.16 19.84
N THR A 230 -2.00 7.42 20.93
CA THR A 230 -1.26 6.17 21.09
C THR A 230 -2.16 4.95 21.28
N GLU A 231 -3.46 5.08 21.02
CA GLU A 231 -4.46 4.04 21.29
C GLU A 231 -5.40 3.85 20.13
N TYR A 232 -5.89 2.62 19.96
CA TYR A 232 -6.96 2.33 19.02
C TYR A 232 -8.30 2.32 19.76
N LYS A 233 -9.28 3.04 19.24
CA LYS A 233 -10.67 2.92 19.66
C LYS A 233 -11.42 2.08 18.64
N ILE A 234 -11.89 0.91 19.07
CA ILE A 234 -12.66 0.02 18.21
C ILE A 234 -14.15 0.28 18.47
N THR A 235 -14.86 0.66 17.43
CA THR A 235 -16.31 0.68 17.46
C THR A 235 -16.81 -0.74 17.23
N VAL A 236 -17.23 -1.44 18.26
CA VAL A 236 -17.93 -2.71 18.14
C VAL A 236 -19.41 -2.43 18.35
N GLU A 237 -20.23 -2.69 17.35
CA GLU A 237 -21.69 -2.75 17.52
C GLU A 237 -22.05 -4.00 18.35
N VAL A 238 -21.85 -3.92 19.65
CA VAL A 238 -22.47 -4.83 20.61
C VAL A 238 -23.44 -3.97 21.41
N LYS A 239 -24.69 -4.36 21.42
CA LYS A 239 -25.92 -3.71 21.87
C LYS A 239 -25.85 -2.66 23.01
N GLU A 240 -24.74 -2.48 23.72
CA GLU A 240 -24.64 -1.54 24.86
C GLU A 240 -23.24 -0.91 25.11
N GLN A 241 -22.18 -1.23 24.36
CA GLN A 241 -20.87 -0.58 24.53
C GLN A 241 -20.28 -0.14 23.19
N LEU A 242 -20.30 1.17 22.95
CA LEU A 242 -19.91 1.79 21.69
C LEU A 242 -18.39 1.83 21.41
N PHE A 243 -17.52 1.63 22.41
CA PHE A 243 -16.07 1.72 22.22
C PHE A 243 -15.30 0.77 23.14
N LYS A 244 -14.43 -0.04 22.56
CA LYS A 244 -13.38 -0.75 23.29
C LYS A 244 -12.04 -0.09 23.00
N GLU A 245 -11.33 0.38 24.03
CA GLU A 245 -9.98 0.88 23.89
C GLU A 245 -8.98 -0.29 23.84
N VAL A 246 -8.02 -0.20 22.93
CA VAL A 246 -6.97 -1.19 22.75
C VAL A 246 -5.64 -0.49 22.82
N HIS A 247 -4.81 -0.91 23.77
CA HIS A 247 -3.51 -0.29 24.06
C HIS A 247 -2.38 -1.07 23.42
N PHE A 248 -1.25 -0.39 23.22
CA PHE A 248 -0.01 -1.06 22.85
C PHE A 248 0.67 -1.68 24.07
N LYS A 249 1.12 -2.92 23.95
CA LYS A 249 1.87 -3.65 24.98
C LYS A 249 3.20 -2.98 25.34
N ASP A 250 3.82 -2.33 24.37
CA ASP A 250 5.12 -1.64 24.45
C ASP A 250 5.01 -0.11 24.64
N GLY A 251 3.82 0.38 25.01
CA GLY A 251 3.54 1.81 25.13
C GLY A 251 3.63 2.56 23.79
N GLY A 252 3.47 1.86 22.67
CA GLY A 252 3.50 2.42 21.31
C GLY A 252 4.91 2.66 20.76
N LYS A 253 5.94 2.06 21.32
CA LYS A 253 7.34 2.22 20.87
C LYS A 253 7.53 1.69 19.45
N SER A 254 7.09 0.47 19.17
CA SER A 254 7.14 -0.14 17.82
C SER A 254 6.32 0.66 16.80
N HIS A 255 5.12 1.08 17.18
CA HIS A 255 4.26 1.92 16.34
C HIS A 255 4.94 3.24 15.95
N ARG A 256 5.48 3.98 16.93
CA ARG A 256 6.20 5.23 16.65
C ARG A 256 7.44 5.02 15.80
N SER A 257 8.23 3.96 16.07
CA SER A 257 9.42 3.62 15.29
C SER A 257 9.05 3.28 13.86
N PHE A 258 8.00 2.49 13.64
CA PHE A 258 7.51 2.12 12.32
C PHE A 258 7.13 3.35 11.49
N TRP A 259 6.26 4.23 12.03
CA TRP A 259 5.75 5.38 11.28
C TRP A 259 6.72 6.58 11.18
N LYS A 260 7.88 6.49 11.75
CA LYS A 260 8.98 7.42 11.41
C LYS A 260 9.48 7.25 9.99
N ARG A 261 9.39 6.05 9.43
CA ARG A 261 9.94 5.65 8.12
C ARG A 261 9.01 5.92 6.95
N TYR A 262 7.71 5.98 7.20
CA TYR A 262 6.69 6.07 6.15
C TYR A 262 5.87 7.33 6.29
N GLN A 263 5.57 7.95 5.13
CA GLN A 263 4.67 9.09 5.09
C GLN A 263 3.23 8.61 5.23
N ARG A 264 2.49 9.27 6.10
CA ARG A 264 1.05 9.05 6.25
C ARG A 264 0.32 10.36 6.58
N PRO A 265 -0.92 10.57 6.12
CA PRO A 265 -1.60 9.68 5.17
C PRO A 265 -0.89 9.68 3.82
N PRO A 266 -1.12 8.66 2.95
CA PRO A 266 -0.71 8.70 1.56
C PRO A 266 -1.33 9.88 0.83
N GLU A 267 -0.83 10.23 -0.35
CA GLU A 267 -1.48 11.19 -1.22
C GLU A 267 -2.88 10.73 -1.63
N ASN A 268 -3.77 11.67 -1.91
CA ASN A 268 -5.19 11.40 -2.11
C ASN A 268 -5.47 10.36 -3.20
N GLU A 269 -4.69 10.40 -4.30
CA GLU A 269 -4.79 9.43 -5.39
C GLU A 269 -4.51 7.99 -4.96
N TYR A 270 -3.56 7.79 -4.02
CA TYR A 270 -3.23 6.46 -3.50
C TYR A 270 -4.18 6.00 -2.41
N GLN A 271 -4.77 6.93 -1.65
CA GLN A 271 -5.72 6.60 -0.60
C GLN A 271 -6.93 5.85 -1.18
N GLU A 272 -7.48 6.34 -2.30
CA GLU A 272 -8.63 5.69 -2.93
C GLU A 272 -8.28 4.30 -3.43
N TYR A 273 -7.17 4.18 -4.16
CA TYR A 273 -6.70 2.88 -4.63
C TYR A 273 -6.46 1.88 -3.48
N ILE A 274 -5.79 2.30 -2.40
CA ILE A 274 -5.47 1.42 -1.27
C ILE A 274 -6.76 0.96 -0.57
N LYS A 275 -7.74 1.84 -0.41
CA LYS A 275 -9.04 1.49 0.18
C LYS A 275 -9.82 0.53 -0.70
N SER A 276 -9.89 0.81 -2.00
CA SER A 276 -10.57 -0.07 -2.95
C SER A 276 -9.93 -1.47 -3.00
N ARG A 277 -8.63 -1.56 -2.72
CA ARG A 277 -7.86 -2.81 -2.70
C ARG A 277 -7.64 -3.38 -1.30
N ARG A 278 -8.55 -3.11 -0.35
CA ARG A 278 -8.53 -3.73 0.98
C ARG A 278 -8.50 -5.26 0.92
N ASP A 279 -9.07 -5.85 -0.14
CA ASP A 279 -9.04 -7.29 -0.40
C ASP A 279 -7.61 -7.88 -0.33
N LEU A 280 -6.61 -7.14 -0.83
CA LEU A 280 -5.21 -7.59 -0.82
C LEU A 280 -4.57 -7.60 0.57
N LEU A 281 -5.12 -6.83 1.52
CA LEU A 281 -4.70 -6.81 2.92
C LEU A 281 -5.33 -7.94 3.74
N VAL A 282 -6.35 -8.61 3.22
CA VAL A 282 -7.01 -9.73 3.89
C VAL A 282 -6.26 -11.04 3.56
N PRO A 283 -5.95 -11.90 4.54
CA PRO A 283 -5.31 -13.19 4.29
C PRO A 283 -6.07 -14.04 3.27
N GLN A 284 -5.37 -14.73 2.40
CA GLN A 284 -5.94 -15.48 1.26
C GLN A 284 -7.03 -16.47 1.69
N ASN A 285 -6.82 -17.20 2.77
CA ASN A 285 -7.81 -18.16 3.30
C ASN A 285 -9.10 -17.49 3.81
N ILE A 286 -9.03 -16.22 4.19
CA ILE A 286 -10.22 -15.44 4.55
C ILE A 286 -10.89 -14.92 3.30
N ARG A 287 -10.12 -14.41 2.34
CA ARG A 287 -10.64 -13.94 1.04
C ARG A 287 -11.39 -15.04 0.31
N GLU A 288 -10.81 -16.24 0.24
CA GLU A 288 -11.44 -17.42 -0.37
C GLU A 288 -12.73 -17.80 0.32
N TYR A 289 -12.77 -17.74 1.66
CA TYR A 289 -13.98 -18.07 2.42
C TYR A 289 -15.07 -16.99 2.33
N THR A 290 -14.69 -15.70 2.27
CA THR A 290 -15.64 -14.57 2.26
C THR A 290 -15.90 -14.01 0.86
N GLY A 291 -15.19 -14.50 -0.15
CA GLY A 291 -15.28 -13.97 -1.51
C GLY A 291 -14.82 -12.53 -1.70
N ALA A 292 -13.94 -12.05 -0.84
CA ALA A 292 -13.46 -10.67 -0.85
C ALA A 292 -12.44 -10.45 -1.98
N TYR A 293 -12.91 -10.32 -3.20
CA TYR A 293 -12.09 -10.05 -4.38
C TYR A 293 -12.44 -8.72 -5.04
N PHE A 294 -11.40 -8.05 -5.52
CA PHE A 294 -11.53 -6.82 -6.29
C PHE A 294 -12.07 -7.11 -7.71
N THR A 295 -13.04 -6.34 -8.15
CA THR A 295 -13.51 -6.39 -9.54
C THR A 295 -12.69 -5.39 -10.38
N PRO A 296 -11.88 -5.84 -11.35
CA PRO A 296 -11.12 -4.96 -12.23
C PRO A 296 -12.03 -4.04 -13.07
N GLU A 297 -11.60 -2.80 -13.31
CA GLU A 297 -12.34 -1.78 -14.06
C GLU A 297 -12.84 -2.26 -15.43
N ILE A 298 -12.01 -2.99 -16.17
CA ILE A 298 -12.40 -3.55 -17.48
C ILE A 298 -13.62 -4.47 -17.39
N TRP A 299 -13.77 -5.23 -16.30
CA TRP A 299 -14.94 -6.06 -16.07
C TRP A 299 -16.15 -5.23 -15.68
N VAL A 300 -15.94 -4.14 -14.92
CA VAL A 300 -17.01 -3.20 -14.55
C VAL A 300 -17.59 -2.58 -15.82
N GLU A 301 -16.75 -1.96 -16.64
CA GLU A 301 -17.16 -1.36 -17.92
C GLU A 301 -17.84 -2.36 -18.86
N THR A 302 -17.23 -3.53 -19.04
CA THR A 302 -17.78 -4.57 -19.93
C THR A 302 -19.14 -5.03 -19.47
N SER A 303 -19.33 -5.31 -18.18
CA SER A 303 -20.60 -5.80 -17.64
C SER A 303 -21.70 -4.72 -17.69
N GLN A 304 -21.37 -3.46 -17.42
CA GLN A 304 -22.32 -2.33 -17.54
C GLN A 304 -22.75 -2.11 -19.01
N ASN A 305 -21.83 -2.27 -19.96
CA ASN A 305 -22.16 -2.24 -21.38
C ASN A 305 -23.12 -3.37 -21.78
N TYR A 306 -22.94 -4.58 -21.24
CA TYR A 306 -23.89 -5.68 -21.45
C TYR A 306 -25.27 -5.38 -20.84
N LEU A 307 -25.33 -4.74 -19.68
CA LEU A 307 -26.61 -4.32 -19.09
C LEU A 307 -27.29 -3.28 -19.98
N ALA A 308 -26.57 -2.28 -20.48
CA ALA A 308 -27.10 -1.29 -21.42
C ALA A 308 -27.61 -1.94 -22.74
N GLN A 309 -26.89 -2.89 -23.30
CA GLN A 309 -27.32 -3.64 -24.49
C GLN A 309 -28.57 -4.49 -24.23
N THR A 310 -28.71 -5.03 -23.02
CA THR A 310 -29.81 -5.96 -22.67
C THR A 310 -31.08 -5.20 -22.28
N PHE A 311 -30.97 -4.12 -21.51
CA PHE A 311 -32.08 -3.40 -20.91
C PHE A 311 -32.34 -2.01 -21.54
N GLY A 312 -31.49 -1.58 -22.49
CA GLY A 312 -31.55 -0.26 -23.11
C GLY A 312 -30.66 0.77 -22.43
N GLU A 313 -30.36 1.86 -23.13
CA GLU A 313 -29.43 2.92 -22.65
C GLU A 313 -29.88 3.58 -21.33
N ASN A 314 -31.20 3.61 -21.09
CA ASN A 314 -31.79 4.22 -19.89
C ASN A 314 -31.96 3.23 -18.72
N TRP A 315 -31.34 2.06 -18.77
CA TRP A 315 -31.55 0.99 -17.80
C TRP A 315 -31.34 1.41 -16.35
N GLN A 316 -30.41 2.33 -16.08
CA GLN A 316 -30.14 2.80 -14.71
C GLN A 316 -31.28 3.63 -14.12
N ASP A 317 -32.11 4.26 -14.96
CA ASP A 317 -33.29 5.02 -14.53
C ASP A 317 -34.55 4.15 -14.43
N GLU A 318 -34.60 3.10 -15.24
CA GLU A 318 -35.77 2.22 -15.34
C GLU A 318 -35.74 1.02 -14.40
N TYR A 319 -34.53 0.61 -13.97
CA TYR A 319 -34.31 -0.56 -13.13
C TYR A 319 -33.69 -0.19 -11.79
N TYR A 320 -33.97 -1.03 -10.80
CA TYR A 320 -33.30 -1.04 -9.51
C TYR A 320 -32.11 -1.97 -9.57
N ILE A 321 -31.00 -1.61 -8.93
CA ILE A 321 -29.74 -2.34 -8.94
C ILE A 321 -29.38 -2.69 -7.52
N TRP A 322 -29.14 -3.96 -7.25
CA TRP A 322 -28.62 -4.39 -5.95
C TRP A 322 -27.38 -5.28 -6.14
N ASP A 323 -26.24 -4.80 -5.64
CA ASP A 323 -25.06 -5.62 -5.46
C ASP A 323 -25.08 -6.19 -4.02
N CYS A 324 -25.43 -7.46 -3.90
CA CYS A 324 -25.55 -8.12 -2.59
C CYS A 324 -24.22 -8.70 -2.09
N ALA A 325 -23.13 -8.58 -2.84
CA ALA A 325 -21.77 -8.98 -2.50
C ALA A 325 -20.74 -7.88 -2.85
N ALA A 326 -21.10 -6.64 -2.60
CA ALA A 326 -20.43 -5.45 -3.13
C ALA A 326 -18.95 -5.28 -2.71
N GLY A 327 -18.51 -5.92 -1.61
CA GLY A 327 -17.17 -5.67 -1.06
C GLY A 327 -16.97 -4.18 -0.80
N THR A 328 -15.97 -3.58 -1.43
CA THR A 328 -15.71 -2.12 -1.34
C THR A 328 -16.47 -1.28 -2.37
N GLY A 329 -17.38 -1.90 -3.14
CA GLY A 329 -18.28 -1.22 -4.09
C GLY A 329 -17.72 -1.03 -5.51
N ASN A 330 -16.63 -1.69 -5.89
CA ASN A 330 -15.97 -1.44 -7.18
C ASN A 330 -16.84 -1.77 -8.40
N LEU A 331 -17.69 -2.80 -8.32
CA LEU A 331 -18.59 -3.17 -9.41
C LEU A 331 -19.62 -2.06 -9.75
N LEU A 332 -19.94 -1.22 -8.76
CA LEU A 332 -20.92 -0.14 -8.88
C LEU A 332 -20.29 1.18 -9.35
N GLU A 333 -18.99 1.22 -9.60
CA GLU A 333 -18.31 2.41 -10.07
C GLU A 333 -18.79 2.80 -11.48
N GLY A 334 -18.96 4.11 -11.72
CA GLY A 334 -19.47 4.63 -13.00
C GLY A 334 -20.99 4.64 -13.14
N LEU A 335 -21.75 4.00 -12.23
CA LEU A 335 -23.21 4.11 -12.24
C LEU A 335 -23.67 5.51 -11.87
N THR A 336 -24.73 5.98 -12.52
CA THR A 336 -25.16 7.40 -12.49
C THR A 336 -26.37 7.69 -11.61
N ASN A 337 -27.29 6.72 -11.44
CA ASN A 337 -28.51 6.94 -10.67
C ASN A 337 -28.46 6.34 -9.27
N LYS A 338 -27.86 7.09 -8.33
CA LYS A 338 -27.70 6.66 -6.93
C LYS A 338 -28.99 6.32 -6.18
N TYR A 339 -30.14 6.78 -6.66
CA TYR A 339 -31.45 6.53 -6.01
C TYR A 339 -31.96 5.12 -6.28
N ASN A 340 -31.48 4.49 -7.34
CA ASN A 340 -31.86 3.13 -7.75
C ASN A 340 -30.80 2.07 -7.40
N ILE A 341 -29.72 2.42 -6.69
CA ILE A 341 -28.61 1.52 -6.42
C ILE A 341 -28.53 1.20 -4.93
N TRP A 342 -28.43 -0.09 -4.60
CA TRP A 342 -28.15 -0.61 -3.26
C TRP A 342 -26.89 -1.47 -3.27
N ALA A 343 -26.15 -1.39 -2.18
CA ALA A 343 -24.93 -2.17 -1.97
C ALA A 343 -24.94 -2.81 -0.59
N SER A 344 -24.75 -4.12 -0.55
CA SER A 344 -24.57 -4.81 0.72
C SER A 344 -23.36 -5.74 0.68
N THR A 345 -22.78 -5.99 1.83
CA THR A 345 -21.60 -6.84 1.97
C THR A 345 -21.60 -7.52 3.34
N LEU A 346 -20.96 -8.68 3.41
CA LEU A 346 -20.80 -9.44 4.65
C LEU A 346 -19.90 -8.70 5.66
N MET A 347 -18.85 -8.02 5.17
CA MET A 347 -17.82 -7.42 6.02
C MET A 347 -18.17 -5.99 6.43
N PRO A 348 -18.33 -5.70 7.75
CA PRO A 348 -18.63 -4.35 8.21
C PRO A 348 -17.63 -3.29 7.78
N ALA A 349 -16.34 -3.64 7.70
CA ALA A 349 -15.30 -2.72 7.28
C ALA A 349 -15.46 -2.28 5.81
N ASP A 350 -16.01 -3.13 4.93
CA ASP A 350 -16.28 -2.78 3.55
C ASP A 350 -17.45 -1.78 3.43
N VAL A 351 -18.45 -1.89 4.34
CA VAL A 351 -19.52 -0.88 4.48
C VAL A 351 -18.91 0.49 4.83
N ASP A 352 -17.99 0.52 5.80
CA ASP A 352 -17.35 1.75 6.23
C ASP A 352 -16.52 2.38 5.09
N ILE A 353 -15.82 1.56 4.33
CA ILE A 353 -15.06 2.00 3.15
C ILE A 353 -15.99 2.58 2.07
N MET A 354 -17.09 1.90 1.73
CA MET A 354 -18.04 2.42 0.76
C MET A 354 -18.63 3.76 1.20
N LYS A 355 -18.99 3.91 2.47
CA LYS A 355 -19.48 5.19 3.03
C LYS A 355 -18.43 6.30 2.98
N ASP A 356 -17.17 5.98 3.23
CA ASP A 356 -16.07 6.94 3.08
C ASP A 356 -15.86 7.36 1.61
N ARG A 357 -15.92 6.41 0.67
CA ARG A 357 -15.86 6.71 -0.77
C ARG A 357 -16.98 7.66 -1.21
N ILE A 358 -18.20 7.47 -0.71
CA ILE A 358 -19.33 8.37 -0.97
C ILE A 358 -19.01 9.79 -0.49
N LYS A 359 -18.54 9.93 0.74
CA LYS A 359 -18.29 11.24 1.36
C LYS A 359 -17.14 12.02 0.75
N ARG A 360 -16.05 11.33 0.40
CA ARG A 360 -14.79 11.99 0.08
C ARG A 360 -14.38 11.92 -1.38
N HIS A 361 -14.85 10.91 -2.11
CA HIS A 361 -14.38 10.62 -3.46
C HIS A 361 -15.48 10.71 -4.52
N GLY A 362 -16.66 11.15 -4.14
CA GLY A 362 -17.77 11.33 -5.06
C GLY A 362 -18.35 10.03 -5.62
N PHE A 363 -18.11 8.89 -4.92
CA PHE A 363 -18.75 7.62 -5.28
C PHE A 363 -20.27 7.79 -5.29
N ASN A 364 -20.89 7.56 -6.43
CA ASN A 364 -22.28 7.96 -6.70
C ASN A 364 -23.27 6.94 -6.13
N LEU A 365 -23.39 6.90 -4.82
CA LEU A 365 -24.26 6.02 -4.06
C LEU A 365 -24.81 6.77 -2.82
N LEU A 366 -25.96 6.39 -2.29
CA LEU A 366 -26.50 6.96 -1.05
C LEU A 366 -25.94 6.17 0.14
N GLU A 367 -25.49 6.87 1.20
CA GLU A 367 -25.02 6.20 2.43
C GLU A 367 -26.10 5.31 3.06
N SER A 368 -27.37 5.70 2.97
CA SER A 368 -28.53 4.91 3.44
C SER A 368 -28.79 3.65 2.63
N HIS A 369 -28.17 3.53 1.44
CA HIS A 369 -28.28 2.37 0.56
C HIS A 369 -27.09 1.41 0.72
N VAL A 370 -26.14 1.73 1.60
CA VAL A 370 -24.96 0.88 1.91
C VAL A 370 -25.13 0.30 3.29
N PHE A 371 -25.16 -1.05 3.39
CA PHE A 371 -25.44 -1.74 4.64
C PHE A 371 -24.74 -3.10 4.72
N GLN A 372 -24.58 -3.61 5.94
CA GLN A 372 -24.14 -4.98 6.17
C GLN A 372 -25.32 -5.93 5.98
N PHE A 373 -25.10 -7.02 5.25
CA PHE A 373 -26.11 -8.04 5.05
C PHE A 373 -25.42 -9.35 4.61
N ASP A 374 -25.76 -10.46 5.27
CA ASP A 374 -25.40 -11.80 4.86
C ASP A 374 -26.48 -12.37 3.95
N PHE A 375 -26.29 -12.22 2.65
CA PHE A 375 -27.28 -12.62 1.64
C PHE A 375 -27.72 -14.09 1.74
N LEU A 376 -26.89 -14.95 2.34
CA LEU A 376 -27.19 -16.39 2.48
C LEU A 376 -27.91 -16.74 3.77
N ASN A 377 -27.75 -15.93 4.84
CA ASN A 377 -28.22 -16.29 6.17
C ASN A 377 -29.19 -15.28 6.78
N ASP A 378 -29.17 -14.00 6.36
CA ASP A 378 -30.10 -12.99 6.87
C ASP A 378 -31.45 -13.04 6.17
N GLU A 379 -32.50 -12.59 6.86
CA GLU A 379 -33.86 -12.54 6.32
C GLU A 379 -34.08 -11.26 5.49
N PHE A 380 -34.82 -11.35 4.37
CA PHE A 380 -35.13 -10.16 3.55
C PHE A 380 -35.97 -9.11 4.28
N ASP A 381 -36.54 -9.45 5.42
CA ASP A 381 -37.20 -8.50 6.31
C ASP A 381 -36.25 -7.56 7.02
N ASP A 382 -34.98 -7.92 7.11
CA ASP A 382 -33.90 -7.08 7.68
C ASP A 382 -33.33 -6.06 6.69
N LEU A 383 -33.74 -6.14 5.42
CA LEU A 383 -33.33 -5.17 4.40
C LEU A 383 -33.77 -3.72 4.73
N PRO A 384 -33.02 -2.70 4.33
CA PRO A 384 -33.47 -1.32 4.37
C PRO A 384 -34.85 -1.17 3.73
N LYS A 385 -35.72 -0.36 4.32
CA LYS A 385 -37.13 -0.23 3.91
C LYS A 385 -37.30 -0.04 2.40
N GLY A 386 -36.52 0.82 1.77
CA GLY A 386 -36.61 1.08 0.31
C GLY A 386 -36.38 -0.16 -0.54
N LEU A 387 -35.32 -0.92 -0.25
CA LEU A 387 -35.02 -2.16 -0.95
C LEU A 387 -36.03 -3.27 -0.62
N ARG A 388 -36.41 -3.40 0.64
CA ARG A 388 -37.43 -4.36 1.09
C ARG A 388 -38.76 -4.15 0.39
N ASP A 389 -39.20 -2.91 0.22
CA ASP A 389 -40.43 -2.57 -0.49
C ASP A 389 -40.35 -2.95 -2.00
N ILE A 390 -39.16 -2.87 -2.60
CA ILE A 390 -38.95 -3.32 -3.98
C ILE A 390 -38.98 -4.85 -4.06
N VAL A 391 -38.31 -5.55 -3.17
CA VAL A 391 -38.26 -7.01 -3.16
C VAL A 391 -39.66 -7.63 -2.90
N LYS A 392 -40.48 -7.01 -2.06
CA LYS A 392 -41.84 -7.49 -1.71
C LYS A 392 -42.89 -7.17 -2.77
N ASP A 393 -42.74 -6.09 -3.52
CA ASP A 393 -43.68 -5.67 -4.57
C ASP A 393 -43.41 -6.47 -5.88
N PRO A 394 -44.36 -7.29 -6.38
CA PRO A 394 -44.15 -8.08 -7.58
C PRO A 394 -43.81 -7.29 -8.83
N GLU A 395 -44.36 -6.09 -8.99
CA GLU A 395 -44.10 -5.26 -10.17
C GLU A 395 -42.75 -4.55 -10.10
N LYS A 396 -42.37 -4.07 -8.93
CA LYS A 396 -41.03 -3.46 -8.72
C LYS A 396 -39.94 -4.52 -8.79
N ARG A 397 -40.18 -5.71 -8.23
CA ARG A 397 -39.22 -6.81 -8.25
C ARG A 397 -38.86 -7.26 -9.68
N LYS A 398 -39.80 -7.17 -10.64
CA LYS A 398 -39.51 -7.44 -12.06
C LYS A 398 -38.46 -6.50 -12.66
N LYS A 399 -38.29 -5.33 -12.04
CA LYS A 399 -37.31 -4.32 -12.42
C LYS A 399 -36.05 -4.33 -11.54
N LEU A 400 -35.88 -5.31 -10.65
CA LEU A 400 -34.70 -5.44 -9.80
C LEU A 400 -33.64 -6.30 -10.49
N ILE A 401 -32.50 -5.72 -10.73
CA ILE A 401 -31.30 -6.40 -11.23
C ILE A 401 -30.40 -6.75 -10.03
N ILE A 402 -30.13 -8.02 -9.84
CA ILE A 402 -29.08 -8.46 -8.93
C ILE A 402 -27.76 -8.43 -9.73
N TYR A 403 -26.94 -7.43 -9.44
CA TYR A 403 -25.71 -7.18 -10.17
C TYR A 403 -24.53 -7.47 -9.26
N ILE A 404 -23.94 -8.64 -9.44
CA ILE A 404 -22.88 -9.17 -8.54
C ILE A 404 -21.72 -9.74 -9.34
N ASN A 405 -20.54 -9.68 -8.74
CA ASN A 405 -19.38 -10.50 -9.12
C ASN A 405 -19.09 -11.46 -7.96
N PRO A 406 -19.77 -12.63 -7.89
CA PRO A 406 -19.62 -13.57 -6.79
C PRO A 406 -18.21 -14.17 -6.77
N PRO A 407 -17.74 -14.62 -5.60
CA PRO A 407 -16.45 -15.27 -5.43
C PRO A 407 -16.32 -16.57 -6.20
#